data_c5e941ef7d03d8db16d2687ca918324f
#
_entry.id   c5e941ef7d03d8db16d2687ca918324f
#
_cell.length_a   1.000
_cell.length_b   1.000
_cell.length_c   1.000
_cell.angle_alpha   90.00
_cell.angle_beta   90.00
_cell.angle_gamma   90.00
#
_symmetry.space_group_name_H-M   'P 1'
#
loop_
_entity.id
_entity.type
_entity.pdbx_description
1 polymer ?
#
loop_
_entity_poly.entity_id
_entity_poly.type
_entity_poly.pdbx_seq_one_letter_code
_entity_poly.pdbx_strand_id
1 'polypeptide(L)'
;MRRFIPKRRILLFSDRLSLRFGRSRGKVVTQSIRMLLGSPALEVVARIVLCFPFWGSGLAKLIDFQGGVAEMAFFGLQPAVLFNIATIITQLSGSALIILNRATWLGAGALGIFTALTIPLVHHFWKLEGERAIVAFHTSTEHIGMIGALIIVAILSERRRRLG
;
A
#
# COMPACT_ATOMS: atom_id res chain seq x y z
N MET A 1 24.27 -32.06 -62.16
CA MET A 1 23.86 -30.68 -61.76
C MET A 1 23.43 -30.64 -60.35
N ARG A 2 24.28 -30.24 -59.40
CA ARG A 2 23.93 -30.03 -57.96
C ARG A 2 23.48 -28.60 -57.77
N ARG A 3 22.20 -28.39 -57.38
CA ARG A 3 21.68 -27.06 -57.09
C ARG A 3 22.26 -26.57 -55.77
N PHE A 4 23.05 -25.54 -55.82
CA PHE A 4 23.64 -24.83 -54.70
C PHE A 4 22.56 -23.98 -54.03
N ILE A 5 22.07 -24.38 -52.81
CA ILE A 5 21.13 -23.58 -52.03
C ILE A 5 21.97 -22.59 -51.20
N PRO A 6 21.83 -21.27 -51.37
CA PRO A 6 22.65 -20.30 -50.65
C PRO A 6 22.31 -20.31 -49.14
N LYS A 7 23.33 -20.59 -48.31
CA LYS A 7 23.24 -20.60 -46.80
C LYS A 7 22.65 -19.33 -46.20
N ARG A 8 22.65 -18.20 -46.92
CA ARG A 8 22.06 -16.94 -46.48
C ARG A 8 20.54 -16.98 -46.24
N ARG A 9 19.79 -17.82 -46.96
CA ARG A 9 18.32 -17.90 -46.79
C ARG A 9 17.88 -18.63 -45.50
N ILE A 10 18.70 -19.52 -44.97
CA ILE A 10 18.38 -20.29 -43.77
C ILE A 10 18.58 -19.44 -42.49
N LEU A 11 19.63 -18.60 -42.47
CA LEU A 11 19.90 -17.69 -41.33
C LEU A 11 18.82 -16.63 -41.16
N LEU A 12 18.33 -16.04 -42.28
CA LEU A 12 17.27 -15.03 -42.25
C LEU A 12 15.91 -15.60 -41.81
N PHE A 13 15.67 -16.90 -42.03
CA PHE A 13 14.42 -17.57 -41.60
C PHE A 13 14.45 -17.88 -40.08
N SER A 14 15.60 -18.32 -39.58
CA SER A 14 15.82 -18.56 -38.15
C SER A 14 15.67 -17.29 -37.31
N ASP A 15 16.27 -16.18 -37.76
CA ASP A 15 16.17 -14.90 -37.03
C ASP A 15 14.76 -14.31 -37.07
N ARG A 16 14.02 -14.47 -38.17
CA ARG A 16 12.61 -14.02 -38.21
C ARG A 16 11.68 -14.88 -37.34
N LEU A 17 11.95 -16.17 -37.17
CA LEU A 17 11.18 -17.02 -36.28
C LEU A 17 11.44 -16.69 -34.79
N SER A 18 12.72 -16.50 -34.42
CA SER A 18 13.08 -16.15 -33.03
C SER A 18 12.52 -14.80 -32.62
N LEU A 19 12.55 -13.81 -33.49
CA LEU A 19 11.95 -12.48 -33.26
C LEU A 19 10.42 -12.52 -33.16
N ARG A 20 9.75 -13.40 -33.94
CA ARG A 20 8.29 -13.59 -33.85
C ARG A 20 7.87 -14.28 -32.57
N PHE A 21 8.59 -15.31 -32.12
CA PHE A 21 8.31 -16.03 -30.87
C PHE A 21 8.59 -15.18 -29.63
N GLY A 22 9.69 -14.42 -29.61
CA GLY A 22 10.01 -13.49 -28.52
C GLY A 22 8.97 -12.35 -28.38
N ARG A 23 8.53 -11.80 -29.52
CA ARG A 23 7.52 -10.73 -29.56
C ARG A 23 6.12 -11.20 -29.12
N SER A 24 5.78 -12.46 -29.42
CA SER A 24 4.51 -13.07 -28.99
C SER A 24 4.49 -13.31 -27.47
N ARG A 25 5.55 -13.88 -26.91
CA ARG A 25 5.66 -14.09 -25.45
C ARG A 25 5.60 -12.79 -24.66
N GLY A 26 6.31 -11.75 -25.10
CA GLY A 26 6.26 -10.43 -24.45
C GLY A 26 4.86 -9.81 -24.45
N LYS A 27 4.11 -9.94 -25.54
CA LYS A 27 2.72 -9.45 -25.63
C LYS A 27 1.77 -10.21 -24.71
N VAL A 28 1.89 -11.54 -24.61
CA VAL A 28 1.07 -12.38 -23.72
C VAL A 28 1.34 -12.05 -22.27
N VAL A 29 2.59 -11.94 -21.86
CA VAL A 29 2.97 -11.56 -20.48
C VAL A 29 2.42 -10.18 -20.13
N THR A 30 2.57 -9.19 -21.02
CA THR A 30 2.05 -7.84 -20.81
C THR A 30 0.52 -7.83 -20.69
N GLN A 31 -0.17 -8.64 -21.49
CA GLN A 31 -1.63 -8.74 -21.44
C GLN A 31 -2.10 -9.41 -20.12
N SER A 32 -1.43 -10.47 -19.68
CA SER A 32 -1.74 -11.13 -18.41
C SER A 32 -1.54 -10.20 -17.21
N ILE A 33 -0.45 -9.42 -17.20
CA ILE A 33 -0.21 -8.41 -16.16
C ILE A 33 -1.31 -7.34 -16.15
N ARG A 34 -1.71 -6.85 -17.33
CA ARG A 34 -2.79 -5.86 -17.44
C ARG A 34 -4.13 -6.40 -16.94
N MET A 35 -4.47 -7.65 -17.26
CA MET A 35 -5.68 -8.30 -16.75
C MET A 35 -5.65 -8.45 -15.23
N LEU A 36 -4.50 -8.85 -14.67
CA LEU A 36 -4.31 -8.95 -13.23
C LEU A 36 -4.47 -7.58 -12.54
N LEU A 37 -3.78 -6.55 -13.03
CA LEU A 37 -3.86 -5.19 -12.49
C LEU A 37 -5.25 -4.56 -12.64
N GLY A 38 -6.05 -5.01 -13.61
CA GLY A 38 -7.44 -4.61 -13.79
C GLY A 38 -8.44 -5.43 -12.97
N SER A 39 -7.99 -6.44 -12.22
CA SER A 39 -8.87 -7.34 -11.47
C SER A 39 -9.46 -6.65 -10.24
N PRO A 40 -10.81 -6.66 -10.08
CA PRO A 40 -11.46 -6.15 -8.86
C PRO A 40 -11.00 -6.87 -7.59
N ALA A 41 -10.69 -8.16 -7.68
CA ALA A 41 -10.20 -8.94 -6.55
C ALA A 41 -8.82 -8.45 -6.08
N LEU A 42 -7.90 -8.16 -7.03
CA LEU A 42 -6.59 -7.61 -6.67
C LEU A 42 -6.72 -6.23 -6.04
N GLU A 43 -7.66 -5.41 -6.50
CA GLU A 43 -7.92 -4.09 -5.89
C GLU A 43 -8.37 -4.22 -4.44
N VAL A 44 -9.29 -5.13 -4.12
CA VAL A 44 -9.74 -5.38 -2.75
C VAL A 44 -8.58 -5.88 -1.88
N VAL A 45 -7.81 -6.85 -2.36
CA VAL A 45 -6.63 -7.37 -1.65
C VAL A 45 -5.62 -6.26 -1.38
N ALA A 46 -5.31 -5.41 -2.37
CA ALA A 46 -4.38 -4.30 -2.21
C ALA A 46 -4.85 -3.30 -1.13
N ARG A 47 -6.16 -3.02 -1.06
CA ARG A 47 -6.74 -2.15 -0.01
C ARG A 47 -6.66 -2.79 1.37
N ILE A 48 -6.92 -4.09 1.49
CA ILE A 48 -6.78 -4.83 2.76
C ILE A 48 -5.32 -4.78 3.23
N VAL A 49 -4.37 -5.03 2.34
CA VAL A 49 -2.93 -5.00 2.65
C VAL A 49 -2.46 -3.58 3.00
N LEU A 50 -2.88 -2.57 2.23
CA LEU A 50 -2.58 -1.17 2.53
C LEU A 50 -3.06 -0.76 3.92
N CYS A 51 -4.26 -1.19 4.30
CA CYS A 51 -4.85 -0.84 5.59
C CYS A 51 -4.41 -1.76 6.74
N PHE A 52 -3.59 -2.81 6.47
CA PHE A 52 -3.18 -3.79 7.49
C PHE A 52 -2.58 -3.16 8.74
N PRO A 53 -1.64 -2.19 8.67
CA PRO A 53 -1.08 -1.55 9.86
C PRO A 53 -2.15 -0.88 10.73
N PHE A 54 -3.22 -0.38 10.13
CA PHE A 54 -4.29 0.30 10.84
C PHE A 54 -5.30 -0.67 11.44
N TRP A 55 -5.95 -1.50 10.62
CA TRP A 55 -6.95 -2.43 11.15
C TRP A 55 -6.34 -3.48 12.08
N GLY A 56 -5.09 -3.91 11.82
CA GLY A 56 -4.37 -4.82 12.72
C GLY A 56 -4.09 -4.18 14.08
N SER A 57 -3.55 -2.95 14.09
CA SER A 57 -3.32 -2.20 15.34
C SER A 57 -4.64 -1.87 16.05
N GLY A 58 -5.67 -1.44 15.31
CA GLY A 58 -6.98 -1.15 15.90
C GLY A 58 -7.64 -2.36 16.54
N LEU A 59 -7.56 -3.54 15.91
CA LEU A 59 -8.04 -4.80 16.48
C LEU A 59 -7.23 -5.22 17.71
N ALA A 60 -5.91 -5.12 17.66
CA ALA A 60 -5.06 -5.43 18.81
C ALA A 60 -5.45 -4.58 20.04
N LYS A 61 -5.65 -3.25 19.85
CA LYS A 61 -6.10 -2.34 20.91
C LYS A 61 -7.54 -2.59 21.38
N LEU A 62 -8.38 -3.13 20.51
CA LEU A 62 -9.74 -3.51 20.88
C LEU A 62 -9.75 -4.78 21.74
N ILE A 63 -8.87 -5.76 21.42
CA ILE A 63 -8.75 -7.02 22.15
C ILE A 63 -8.06 -6.80 23.50
N ASP A 64 -6.91 -6.10 23.49
CA ASP A 64 -6.19 -5.70 24.71
C ASP A 64 -6.39 -4.18 24.95
N PHE A 65 -7.58 -3.84 25.42
CA PHE A 65 -7.94 -2.44 25.64
C PHE A 65 -7.07 -1.77 26.70
N GLN A 66 -6.72 -2.48 27.76
CA GLN A 66 -5.89 -1.95 28.85
C GLN A 66 -4.43 -1.75 28.41
N GLY A 67 -3.90 -2.66 27.62
CA GLY A 67 -2.60 -2.49 26.97
C GLY A 67 -2.57 -1.26 26.04
N GLY A 68 -3.64 -1.05 25.27
CA GLY A 68 -3.80 0.15 24.45
C GLY A 68 -3.85 1.44 25.28
N VAL A 69 -4.54 1.45 26.40
CA VAL A 69 -4.56 2.61 27.33
C VAL A 69 -3.18 2.86 27.93
N ALA A 70 -2.48 1.81 28.34
CA ALA A 70 -1.11 1.93 28.87
C ALA A 70 -0.14 2.49 27.82
N GLU A 71 -0.28 2.09 26.54
CA GLU A 71 0.49 2.62 25.42
C GLU A 71 0.24 4.13 25.25
N MET A 72 -1.02 4.59 25.29
CA MET A 72 -1.35 6.01 25.19
C MET A 72 -0.73 6.80 26.34
N ALA A 73 -0.83 6.28 27.56
CA ALA A 73 -0.22 6.90 28.73
C ALA A 73 1.30 6.98 28.64
N PHE A 74 1.95 5.93 28.13
CA PHE A 74 3.40 5.90 27.89
C PHE A 74 3.87 7.01 26.96
N PHE A 75 3.09 7.32 25.92
CA PHE A 75 3.37 8.44 24.99
C PHE A 75 2.89 9.80 25.53
N GLY A 76 2.43 9.88 26.77
CA GLY A 76 1.97 11.13 27.39
C GLY A 76 0.63 11.63 26.86
N LEU A 77 -0.13 10.80 26.16
CA LEU A 77 -1.44 11.15 25.60
C LEU A 77 -2.53 11.01 26.68
N GLN A 78 -2.96 12.13 27.24
CA GLN A 78 -3.94 12.18 28.33
C GLN A 78 -5.21 12.94 27.90
N PRO A 79 -6.41 12.45 28.26
CA PRO A 79 -6.75 11.22 28.99
C PRO A 79 -6.55 9.96 28.11
N ALA A 80 -5.72 9.01 28.58
CA ALA A 80 -5.26 7.85 27.79
C ALA A 80 -6.41 6.98 27.25
N VAL A 81 -7.48 6.81 28.03
CA VAL A 81 -8.68 6.06 27.61
C VAL A 81 -9.32 6.69 26.38
N LEU A 82 -9.48 8.01 26.35
CA LEU A 82 -10.10 8.72 25.22
C LEU A 82 -9.24 8.64 23.98
N PHE A 83 -7.92 8.78 24.11
CA PHE A 83 -6.99 8.63 23.00
C PHE A 83 -6.99 7.20 22.44
N ASN A 84 -7.06 6.18 23.31
CA ASN A 84 -7.16 4.78 22.86
C ASN A 84 -8.46 4.53 22.08
N ILE A 85 -9.60 4.99 22.58
CA ILE A 85 -10.90 4.88 21.90
C ILE A 85 -10.85 5.61 20.54
N ALA A 86 -10.37 6.85 20.51
CA ALA A 86 -10.27 7.62 19.27
C ALA A 86 -9.34 6.93 18.23
N THR A 87 -8.23 6.36 18.68
CA THR A 87 -7.32 5.58 17.86
C THR A 87 -8.02 4.36 17.26
N ILE A 88 -8.70 3.55 18.07
CA ILE A 88 -9.44 2.36 17.61
C ILE A 88 -10.50 2.76 16.57
N ILE A 89 -11.32 3.77 16.88
CA ILE A 89 -12.37 4.24 15.97
C ILE A 89 -11.75 4.70 14.64
N THR A 90 -10.72 5.54 14.68
CA THR A 90 -10.09 6.09 13.48
C THR A 90 -9.47 4.97 12.62
N GLN A 91 -8.73 4.06 13.23
CA GLN A 91 -8.04 2.98 12.54
C GLN A 91 -9.02 1.98 11.91
N LEU A 92 -10.04 1.53 12.64
CA LEU A 92 -10.99 0.54 12.15
C LEU A 92 -11.97 1.15 11.13
N SER A 93 -12.56 2.31 11.43
CA SER A 93 -13.51 2.94 10.51
C SER A 93 -12.83 3.46 9.25
N GLY A 94 -11.67 4.08 9.36
CA GLY A 94 -10.88 4.54 8.21
C GLY A 94 -10.49 3.39 7.29
N SER A 95 -10.03 2.26 7.85
CA SER A 95 -9.73 1.05 7.10
C SER A 95 -10.96 0.47 6.41
N ALA A 96 -12.10 0.39 7.11
CA ALA A 96 -13.35 -0.11 6.55
C ALA A 96 -13.83 0.74 5.37
N LEU A 97 -13.76 2.07 5.46
CA LEU A 97 -14.12 2.98 4.37
C LEU A 97 -13.27 2.75 3.11
N ILE A 98 -11.96 2.54 3.27
CA ILE A 98 -11.05 2.27 2.16
C ILE A 98 -11.30 0.89 1.56
N ILE A 99 -11.39 -0.15 2.38
CA ILE A 99 -11.57 -1.55 1.93
C ILE A 99 -12.89 -1.71 1.19
N LEU A 100 -13.97 -1.15 1.74
CA LEU A 100 -15.31 -1.21 1.14
C LEU A 100 -15.50 -0.24 -0.04
N ASN A 101 -14.49 0.56 -0.35
CA ASN A 101 -14.57 1.61 -1.38
C ASN A 101 -15.73 2.58 -1.19
N ARG A 102 -16.08 2.90 0.05
CA ARG A 102 -17.14 3.85 0.41
C ARG A 102 -16.53 5.07 1.07
N ALA A 103 -16.68 6.24 0.47
CA ALA A 103 -16.06 7.47 0.93
C ALA A 103 -14.54 7.30 1.20
N THR A 104 -13.84 6.65 0.27
CA THR A 104 -12.40 6.33 0.39
C THR A 104 -11.56 7.55 0.73
N TRP A 105 -11.90 8.73 0.19
CA TRP A 105 -11.22 9.99 0.47
C TRP A 105 -11.28 10.37 1.96
N LEU A 106 -12.41 10.09 2.64
CA LEU A 106 -12.59 10.37 4.07
C LEU A 106 -11.75 9.38 4.90
N GLY A 107 -11.83 8.08 4.59
CA GLY A 107 -11.01 7.07 5.27
C GLY A 107 -9.50 7.33 5.11
N ALA A 108 -9.06 7.60 3.89
CA ALA A 108 -7.67 7.90 3.59
C ALA A 108 -7.21 9.22 4.25
N GLY A 109 -8.05 10.24 4.28
CA GLY A 109 -7.78 11.49 4.97
C GLY A 109 -7.63 11.29 6.48
N ALA A 110 -8.58 10.59 7.11
CA ALA A 110 -8.53 10.31 8.54
C ALA A 110 -7.28 9.50 8.94
N LEU A 111 -6.98 8.41 8.22
CA LEU A 111 -5.78 7.61 8.46
C LEU A 111 -4.49 8.36 8.13
N GLY A 112 -4.48 9.20 7.08
CA GLY A 112 -3.33 10.02 6.73
C GLY A 112 -3.01 11.08 7.78
N ILE A 113 -4.03 11.78 8.30
CA ILE A 113 -3.86 12.75 9.39
C ILE A 113 -3.43 12.03 10.67
N PHE A 114 -4.05 10.91 11.01
CA PHE A 114 -3.65 10.08 12.14
C PHE A 114 -2.16 9.70 12.04
N THR A 115 -1.72 9.17 10.90
CA THR A 115 -0.32 8.78 10.65
C THR A 115 0.63 9.99 10.73
N ALA A 116 0.23 11.13 10.16
CA ALA A 116 1.04 12.34 10.23
C ALA A 116 1.24 12.81 11.69
N LEU A 117 0.20 12.70 12.54
CA LEU A 117 0.27 13.09 13.94
C LEU A 117 1.13 12.12 14.78
N THR A 118 1.19 10.83 14.44
CA THR A 118 2.05 9.89 15.20
C THR A 118 3.53 10.20 15.05
N ILE A 119 3.97 10.83 13.96
CA ILE A 119 5.38 11.20 13.77
C ILE A 119 5.87 12.14 14.90
N PRO A 120 5.27 13.33 15.13
CA PRO A 120 5.72 14.21 16.20
C PRO A 120 5.32 13.77 17.60
N LEU A 121 4.24 13.00 17.76
CA LEU A 121 3.75 12.61 19.09
C LEU A 121 4.41 11.34 19.63
N VAL A 122 4.69 10.38 18.74
CA VAL A 122 5.18 9.05 19.12
C VAL A 122 6.60 8.81 18.61
N HIS A 123 6.91 9.19 17.37
CA HIS A 123 8.15 8.89 16.67
C HIS A 123 9.04 10.13 16.50
N HIS A 124 9.12 10.99 17.51
CA HIS A 124 9.92 12.24 17.52
C HIS A 124 11.43 11.96 17.59
N PHE A 125 11.97 11.29 16.55
CA PHE A 125 13.38 10.83 16.46
C PHE A 125 14.41 11.93 16.75
N TRP A 126 14.08 13.19 16.49
CA TRP A 126 14.96 14.35 16.75
C TRP A 126 15.16 14.67 18.25
N LYS A 127 14.43 13.99 19.15
CA LYS A 127 14.57 14.12 20.61
C LYS A 127 15.12 12.83 21.26
N LEU A 128 15.40 11.82 20.45
CA LEU A 128 15.88 10.51 20.89
C LEU A 128 17.34 10.34 20.54
N GLU A 129 18.03 9.42 21.21
CA GLU A 129 19.43 9.08 20.98
C GLU A 129 19.61 7.58 20.77
N GLY A 130 20.72 7.21 20.14
CA GLY A 130 21.13 5.82 19.90
C GLY A 130 20.12 5.06 19.05
N GLU A 131 19.94 3.78 19.38
CA GLU A 131 19.09 2.86 18.62
C GLU A 131 17.62 3.32 18.54
N ARG A 132 17.11 3.94 19.60
CA ARG A 132 15.75 4.46 19.63
C ARG A 132 15.52 5.56 18.57
N ALA A 133 16.49 6.44 18.38
CA ALA A 133 16.41 7.48 17.35
C ALA A 133 16.38 6.86 15.94
N ILE A 134 17.20 5.83 15.70
CA ILE A 134 17.26 5.12 14.41
C ILE A 134 15.93 4.45 14.12
N VAL A 135 15.38 3.69 15.06
CA VAL A 135 14.07 3.01 14.90
C VAL A 135 12.97 4.04 14.65
N ALA A 136 12.88 5.10 15.44
CA ALA A 136 11.86 6.15 15.26
C ALA A 136 12.00 6.88 13.92
N PHE A 137 13.23 7.10 13.43
CA PHE A 137 13.47 7.67 12.11
C PHE A 137 12.96 6.75 11.00
N HIS A 138 13.29 5.46 11.03
CA HIS A 138 12.80 4.50 10.05
C HIS A 138 11.28 4.41 10.05
N THR A 139 10.65 4.31 11.22
CA THR A 139 9.19 4.32 11.33
C THR A 139 8.58 5.60 10.75
N SER A 140 9.19 6.76 11.01
CA SER A 140 8.72 8.02 10.44
C SER A 140 8.80 8.05 8.91
N THR A 141 9.87 7.50 8.31
CA THR A 141 9.99 7.40 6.85
C THR A 141 8.97 6.45 6.23
N GLU A 142 8.68 5.32 6.88
CA GLU A 142 7.60 4.41 6.49
C GLU A 142 6.23 5.08 6.57
N HIS A 143 5.98 5.87 7.60
CA HIS A 143 4.75 6.65 7.76
C HIS A 143 4.55 7.67 6.63
N ILE A 144 5.61 8.35 6.20
CA ILE A 144 5.55 9.26 5.05
C ILE A 144 5.18 8.50 3.77
N GLY A 145 5.79 7.34 3.53
CA GLY A 145 5.45 6.47 2.40
C GLY A 145 3.98 6.01 2.45
N MET A 146 3.49 5.65 3.63
CA MET A 146 2.11 5.23 3.86
C MET A 146 1.10 6.36 3.59
N ILE A 147 1.41 7.61 4.02
CA ILE A 147 0.59 8.78 3.70
C ILE A 147 0.50 8.98 2.18
N GLY A 148 1.62 8.84 1.46
CA GLY A 148 1.63 8.89 0.00
C GLY A 148 0.73 7.83 -0.64
N ALA A 149 0.77 6.59 -0.15
CA ALA A 149 -0.09 5.51 -0.63
C ALA A 149 -1.58 5.76 -0.34
N LEU A 150 -1.92 6.31 0.83
CA LEU A 150 -3.30 6.71 1.18
C LEU A 150 -3.82 7.82 0.25
N ILE A 151 -2.99 8.80 -0.10
CA ILE A 151 -3.35 9.85 -1.06
C ILE A 151 -3.62 9.24 -2.45
N ILE A 152 -2.76 8.34 -2.92
CA ILE A 152 -2.92 7.67 -4.21
C ILE A 152 -4.23 6.88 -4.26
N VAL A 153 -4.55 6.08 -3.23
CA VAL A 153 -5.80 5.29 -3.21
C VAL A 153 -7.04 6.18 -3.20
N ALA A 154 -6.99 7.33 -2.52
CA ALA A 154 -8.08 8.31 -2.55
C ALA A 154 -8.28 8.89 -3.96
N ILE A 155 -7.19 9.31 -4.61
CA ILE A 155 -7.23 9.87 -5.98
C ILE A 155 -7.77 8.84 -6.97
N LEU A 156 -7.28 7.59 -6.95
CA LEU A 156 -7.71 6.54 -7.87
C LEU A 156 -9.19 6.18 -7.66
N SER A 157 -9.64 6.12 -6.42
CA SER A 157 -11.04 5.85 -6.08
C SER A 157 -11.97 6.95 -6.61
N GLU A 158 -11.59 8.22 -6.44
CA GLU A 158 -12.38 9.36 -6.93
C GLU A 158 -12.41 9.44 -8.46
N ARG A 159 -11.28 9.17 -9.12
CA ARG A 159 -11.23 9.11 -10.60
C ARG A 159 -12.15 8.04 -11.16
N ARG A 160 -12.14 6.85 -10.56
CA ARG A 160 -13.03 5.76 -10.98
C ARG A 160 -14.51 6.13 -10.82
N ARG A 161 -14.87 6.78 -9.71
CA ARG A 161 -16.25 7.22 -9.45
C ARG A 161 -16.77 8.26 -10.47
N ARG A 162 -15.87 9.07 -11.05
CA ARG A 162 -16.23 10.07 -12.06
C ARG A 162 -16.36 9.49 -13.48
N LEU A 163 -15.81 8.31 -13.70
CA LEU A 163 -15.79 7.66 -15.03
C LEU A 163 -16.85 6.57 -15.17
N GLY A 164 -17.51 6.14 -14.11
CA GLY A 164 -18.60 5.17 -14.08
C GLY A 164 -19.93 5.81 -13.76
#